data_31974616236959672503965971a4a0c6
#
_entry.id   31974616236959672503965971a4a0c6
#
_cell.length_a   1.000
_cell.length_b   1.000
_cell.length_c   1.000
_cell.angle_alpha   90.00
_cell.angle_beta   90.00
_cell.angle_gamma   90.00
#
_symmetry.space_group_name_H-M   'P 1'
#
loop_
_entity.id
_entity.type
_entity.pdbx_description
1 polymer ?
#
loop_
_entity_poly.entity_id
_entity_poly.type
_entity_poly.pdbx_seq_one_letter_code
_entity_poly.pdbx_strand_id
1 'polypeptide(L)'
;HGADTIQFFQLRRSVGGCEKFHGAVIAHAGTDNTRVFREVTQLGTELEELGDQILGTANTADVGILFDWDNYWALEFTSGPHKDLKYVDQIHRHYKFFYEKNIAVDMIPRDADFSKYKLIVAPVLYMVHQGVKEALEAFVKKGGVLVTSFMSGIVGESDNVYLGGYPGPLRDLAGIWVEEIDALAPEQKNSVKFKDGTEFTSTMLC
;
A
#
# COMPACT_ATOMS: atom_id res chain seq x y z
N HIS A 1 -9.59 12.85 5.13
CA HIS A 1 -8.97 11.94 4.16
C HIS A 1 -8.94 12.51 2.74
N GLY A 2 -9.24 13.79 2.53
CA GLY A 2 -9.10 14.48 1.24
C GLY A 2 -10.19 14.16 0.20
N ALA A 3 -11.32 13.64 0.61
CA ALA A 3 -12.47 13.51 -0.29
C ALA A 3 -13.19 14.84 -0.41
N ASP A 4 -13.46 15.28 -1.64
CA ASP A 4 -14.17 16.54 -1.92
C ASP A 4 -15.69 16.36 -2.00
N THR A 5 -16.17 15.11 -2.18
CA THR A 5 -17.59 14.80 -2.32
C THR A 5 -17.94 13.45 -1.70
N ILE A 6 -19.18 13.33 -1.26
CA ILE A 6 -19.80 12.07 -0.85
C ILE A 6 -20.98 11.80 -1.77
N GLN A 7 -20.97 10.63 -2.41
CA GLN A 7 -22.01 10.21 -3.33
C GLN A 7 -22.64 8.91 -2.85
N PHE A 8 -23.98 8.86 -2.90
CA PHE A 8 -24.72 7.65 -2.57
C PHE A 8 -25.24 6.97 -3.83
N PHE A 9 -24.95 5.73 -3.99
CA PHE A 9 -25.65 4.86 -4.92
C PHE A 9 -26.74 4.10 -4.17
N GLN A 10 -27.98 4.38 -4.42
CA GLN A 10 -28.60 5.28 -5.38
C GLN A 10 -29.65 6.15 -4.68
N LEU A 11 -30.20 7.18 -5.38
CA LEU A 11 -31.23 8.02 -4.78
C LEU A 11 -32.51 7.22 -4.47
N ARG A 12 -33.03 6.50 -5.45
CA ARG A 12 -34.24 5.68 -5.31
C ARG A 12 -33.95 4.22 -5.59
N ARG A 13 -34.41 3.34 -4.71
CA ARG A 13 -34.19 1.89 -4.83
C ARG A 13 -34.91 1.35 -6.09
N SER A 14 -34.21 0.50 -6.83
CA SER A 14 -34.72 -0.19 -8.01
C SER A 14 -35.91 -1.08 -7.67
N VAL A 15 -36.95 -1.08 -8.53
CA VAL A 15 -38.16 -1.88 -8.32
C VAL A 15 -38.03 -3.30 -8.84
N GLY A 16 -37.09 -3.53 -9.79
CA GLY A 16 -36.86 -4.82 -10.45
C GLY A 16 -35.41 -5.15 -10.64
N GLY A 17 -35.16 -6.29 -11.30
CA GLY A 17 -33.80 -6.76 -11.59
C GLY A 17 -33.07 -7.31 -10.37
N CYS A 18 -31.76 -7.55 -10.54
CA CYS A 18 -30.91 -8.10 -9.48
C CYS A 18 -30.60 -7.08 -8.38
N GLU A 19 -30.65 -5.77 -8.67
CA GLU A 19 -30.30 -4.70 -7.75
C GLU A 19 -31.47 -4.19 -6.89
N LYS A 20 -32.63 -4.80 -6.95
CA LYS A 20 -33.85 -4.34 -6.24
C LYS A 20 -33.67 -4.27 -4.71
N PHE A 21 -32.70 -4.96 -4.13
CA PHE A 21 -32.40 -4.92 -2.70
C PHE A 21 -31.14 -4.12 -2.35
N HIS A 22 -30.48 -3.49 -3.33
CA HIS A 22 -29.38 -2.57 -3.03
C HIS A 22 -29.87 -1.37 -2.21
N GLY A 23 -28.97 -0.78 -1.45
CA GLY A 23 -29.26 0.41 -0.65
C GLY A 23 -29.71 1.59 -1.49
N ALA A 24 -30.53 2.46 -0.92
CA ALA A 24 -30.92 3.71 -1.54
C ALA A 24 -31.37 4.71 -0.47
N VAL A 25 -31.24 6.00 -0.78
CA VAL A 25 -31.69 7.07 0.12
C VAL A 25 -33.23 7.01 0.30
N ILE A 26 -33.97 6.83 -0.83
CA ILE A 26 -35.40 6.57 -0.81
C ILE A 26 -35.65 5.08 -1.03
N ALA A 27 -36.03 4.40 0.03
CA ALA A 27 -36.33 2.96 0.03
C ALA A 27 -37.62 2.64 -0.70
N HIS A 28 -38.01 1.35 -0.82
CA HIS A 28 -39.23 0.91 -1.42
C HIS A 28 -40.51 1.49 -0.75
N ALA A 29 -40.41 1.94 0.50
CA ALA A 29 -41.47 2.67 1.17
C ALA A 29 -41.88 3.94 0.41
N GLY A 30 -41.00 4.47 -0.45
CA GLY A 30 -41.29 5.55 -1.37
C GLY A 30 -41.47 6.93 -0.73
N THR A 31 -41.14 7.07 0.55
CA THR A 31 -41.26 8.33 1.31
C THR A 31 -39.94 8.76 1.92
N ASP A 32 -39.87 10.01 2.34
CA ASP A 32 -38.81 10.60 3.11
C ASP A 32 -38.85 10.23 4.61
N ASN A 33 -39.98 9.69 5.07
CA ASN A 33 -40.13 9.28 6.47
C ASN A 33 -39.55 7.91 6.76
N THR A 34 -38.28 7.71 6.42
CA THR A 34 -37.53 6.49 6.72
C THR A 34 -36.27 6.83 7.54
N ARG A 35 -35.76 5.83 8.28
CA ARG A 35 -34.52 5.99 9.04
C ARG A 35 -33.36 6.41 8.13
N VAL A 36 -33.16 5.73 7.01
CA VAL A 36 -32.06 6.02 6.08
C VAL A 36 -32.14 7.45 5.55
N PHE A 37 -33.32 7.91 5.14
CA PHE A 37 -33.51 9.28 4.64
C PHE A 37 -33.12 10.32 5.71
N ARG A 38 -33.57 10.11 6.96
CA ARG A 38 -33.22 11.02 8.07
C ARG A 38 -31.74 11.05 8.36
N GLU A 39 -31.08 9.88 8.38
CA GLU A 39 -29.63 9.79 8.63
C GLU A 39 -28.80 10.45 7.51
N VAL A 40 -29.20 10.25 6.24
CA VAL A 40 -28.52 10.90 5.11
C VAL A 40 -28.73 12.42 5.13
N THR A 41 -29.93 12.88 5.50
CA THR A 41 -30.22 14.33 5.64
C THR A 41 -29.39 14.94 6.76
N GLN A 42 -29.31 14.26 7.91
CA GLN A 42 -28.48 14.70 9.03
C GLN A 42 -27.01 14.79 8.64
N LEU A 43 -26.48 13.75 7.97
CA LEU A 43 -25.10 13.78 7.47
C LEU A 43 -24.85 14.95 6.51
N GLY A 44 -25.81 15.26 5.62
CA GLY A 44 -25.74 16.41 4.73
C GLY A 44 -25.61 17.72 5.49
N THR A 45 -26.41 17.92 6.54
CA THR A 45 -26.36 19.11 7.39
C THR A 45 -25.01 19.20 8.13
N GLU A 46 -24.54 18.11 8.73
CA GLU A 46 -23.25 18.07 9.42
C GLU A 46 -22.08 18.40 8.47
N LEU A 47 -22.12 17.90 7.24
CA LEU A 47 -21.09 18.20 6.24
C LEU A 47 -21.15 19.67 5.78
N GLU A 48 -22.32 20.26 5.66
CA GLU A 48 -22.50 21.69 5.35
C GLU A 48 -21.90 22.57 6.46
N GLU A 49 -22.17 22.25 7.72
CA GLU A 49 -21.62 22.97 8.87
C GLU A 49 -20.08 22.85 8.98
N LEU A 50 -19.51 21.72 8.61
CA LEU A 50 -18.07 21.46 8.66
C LEU A 50 -17.32 21.91 7.41
N GLY A 51 -18.01 22.15 6.30
CA GLY A 51 -17.42 22.34 4.97
C GLY A 51 -16.29 23.38 4.94
N ASP A 52 -16.55 24.55 5.46
CA ASP A 52 -15.58 25.65 5.48
C ASP A 52 -14.33 25.37 6.36
N GLN A 53 -14.45 24.44 7.32
CA GLN A 53 -13.35 24.08 8.21
C GLN A 53 -12.47 22.98 7.65
N ILE A 54 -13.02 22.08 6.82
CA ILE A 54 -12.31 20.90 6.32
C ILE A 54 -11.95 21.00 4.84
N LEU A 55 -12.62 21.88 4.08
CA LEU A 55 -12.36 22.06 2.65
C LEU A 55 -10.91 22.55 2.43
N GLY A 56 -10.22 21.88 1.54
CA GLY A 56 -8.81 22.19 1.21
C GLY A 56 -7.79 21.76 2.27
N THR A 57 -8.22 21.09 3.34
CA THR A 57 -7.27 20.50 4.30
C THR A 57 -6.61 19.26 3.72
N ALA A 58 -5.37 19.01 4.09
CA ALA A 58 -4.63 17.82 3.72
C ALA A 58 -3.97 17.20 4.96
N ASN A 59 -3.94 15.88 5.01
CA ASN A 59 -3.12 15.19 5.99
C ASN A 59 -1.66 15.25 5.54
N THR A 60 -0.76 15.49 6.48
CA THR A 60 0.67 15.37 6.24
C THR A 60 1.16 14.06 6.82
N ALA A 61 1.84 13.26 6.02
CA ALA A 61 2.46 12.02 6.45
C ALA A 61 3.98 12.14 6.31
N ASP A 62 4.70 11.71 7.34
CA ASP A 62 6.16 11.55 7.29
C ASP A 62 6.58 10.21 6.67
N VAL A 63 5.63 9.30 6.46
CA VAL A 63 5.84 7.94 5.97
C VAL A 63 5.11 7.75 4.64
N GLY A 64 5.83 7.30 3.63
CA GLY A 64 5.27 6.82 2.37
C GLY A 64 5.42 5.31 2.25
N ILE A 65 4.36 4.60 1.89
CA ILE A 65 4.44 3.20 1.46
C ILE A 65 4.28 3.15 -0.05
N LEU A 66 5.31 2.67 -0.72
CA LEU A 66 5.33 2.58 -2.17
C LEU A 66 4.42 1.44 -2.65
N PHE A 67 3.48 1.78 -3.51
CA PHE A 67 2.64 0.84 -4.24
C PHE A 67 2.78 1.07 -5.74
N ASP A 68 3.12 0.03 -6.47
CA ASP A 68 3.29 0.05 -7.92
C ASP A 68 2.43 -1.03 -8.59
N TRP A 69 1.59 -0.61 -9.54
CA TRP A 69 0.70 -1.51 -10.26
C TRP A 69 1.44 -2.50 -11.16
N ASP A 70 2.52 -2.07 -11.83
CA ASP A 70 3.32 -2.96 -12.66
C ASP A 70 4.00 -4.03 -11.82
N ASN A 71 4.50 -3.65 -10.64
CA ASN A 71 5.04 -4.56 -9.63
C ASN A 71 3.98 -5.57 -9.15
N TYR A 72 2.75 -5.10 -8.90
CA TYR A 72 1.63 -5.94 -8.50
C TYR A 72 1.30 -6.97 -9.59
N TRP A 73 1.15 -6.52 -10.84
CA TRP A 73 0.82 -7.42 -11.94
C TRP A 73 1.94 -8.42 -12.24
N ALA A 74 3.20 -8.00 -12.23
CA ALA A 74 4.33 -8.90 -12.43
C ALA A 74 4.35 -10.02 -11.37
N LEU A 75 4.11 -9.68 -10.09
CA LEU A 75 4.03 -10.68 -9.02
C LEU A 75 2.83 -11.62 -9.14
N GLU A 76 1.69 -11.16 -9.66
CA GLU A 76 0.54 -12.02 -9.90
C GLU A 76 0.77 -13.02 -11.06
N PHE A 77 1.62 -12.66 -12.03
CA PHE A 77 1.96 -13.54 -13.15
C PHE A 77 3.13 -14.48 -12.87
N THR A 78 4.00 -14.17 -11.91
CA THR A 78 5.13 -15.05 -11.57
C THR A 78 4.70 -16.25 -10.73
N SER A 79 5.36 -17.39 -10.94
CA SER A 79 5.09 -18.62 -10.19
C SER A 79 5.93 -18.72 -8.90
N GLY A 80 6.89 -17.88 -8.68
CA GLY A 80 7.87 -18.06 -7.64
C GLY A 80 8.11 -16.84 -6.76
N PRO A 81 8.89 -17.03 -5.70
CA PRO A 81 9.42 -18.28 -5.17
C PRO A 81 8.37 -19.11 -4.40
N HIS A 82 7.21 -18.51 -4.06
CA HIS A 82 6.12 -19.19 -3.36
C HIS A 82 4.77 -18.68 -3.88
N LYS A 83 3.83 -19.60 -4.15
CA LYS A 83 2.50 -19.31 -4.72
C LYS A 83 1.62 -18.41 -3.84
N ASP A 84 1.90 -18.39 -2.54
CA ASP A 84 1.13 -17.61 -1.55
C ASP A 84 1.75 -16.23 -1.30
N LEU A 85 2.79 -15.85 -2.04
CA LEU A 85 3.30 -14.48 -2.01
C LEU A 85 2.29 -13.56 -2.70
N LYS A 86 1.63 -12.72 -1.91
CA LYS A 86 0.66 -11.74 -2.39
C LYS A 86 1.15 -10.33 -2.07
N TYR A 87 1.33 -9.52 -3.09
CA TYR A 87 1.87 -8.17 -2.95
C TYR A 87 1.02 -7.29 -2.03
N VAL A 88 -0.31 -7.29 -2.23
CA VAL A 88 -1.24 -6.50 -1.41
C VAL A 88 -1.18 -6.90 0.07
N ASP A 89 -1.02 -8.19 0.37
CA ASP A 89 -0.88 -8.66 1.75
C ASP A 89 0.41 -8.13 2.40
N GLN A 90 1.50 -8.04 1.63
CA GLN A 90 2.75 -7.44 2.13
C GLN A 90 2.59 -5.94 2.39
N ILE A 91 1.93 -5.21 1.50
CA ILE A 91 1.58 -3.81 1.71
C ILE A 91 0.77 -3.63 3.00
N HIS A 92 -0.29 -4.43 3.19
CA HIS A 92 -1.13 -4.38 4.38
C HIS A 92 -0.37 -4.70 5.67
N ARG A 93 0.55 -5.66 5.65
CA ARG A 93 1.38 -6.01 6.82
C ARG A 93 2.25 -4.84 7.26
N HIS A 94 2.90 -4.16 6.32
CA HIS A 94 3.72 -3.00 6.63
C HIS A 94 2.86 -1.80 7.07
N TYR A 95 1.73 -1.57 6.41
CA TYR A 95 0.78 -0.53 6.80
C TYR A 95 0.21 -0.73 8.22
N LYS A 96 -0.11 -1.98 8.57
CA LYS A 96 -0.70 -2.34 9.87
C LYS A 96 0.13 -1.82 11.05
N PHE A 97 1.45 -1.91 10.98
CA PHE A 97 2.34 -1.40 12.03
C PHE A 97 2.11 0.09 12.30
N PHE A 98 2.03 0.90 11.25
CA PHE A 98 1.81 2.35 11.37
C PHE A 98 0.38 2.66 11.83
N TYR A 99 -0.60 1.95 11.29
CA TYR A 99 -2.00 2.07 11.69
C TYR A 99 -2.21 1.83 13.18
N GLU A 100 -1.65 0.76 13.73
CA GLU A 100 -1.74 0.43 15.15
C GLU A 100 -1.01 1.45 16.07
N LYS A 101 -0.11 2.22 15.51
CA LYS A 101 0.64 3.29 16.20
C LYS A 101 0.04 4.68 15.98
N ASN A 102 -1.06 4.81 15.25
CA ASN A 102 -1.65 6.09 14.83
C ASN A 102 -0.66 7.01 14.09
N ILE A 103 0.22 6.43 13.28
CA ILE A 103 1.15 7.15 12.43
C ILE A 103 0.51 7.34 11.05
N ALA A 104 0.43 8.58 10.59
CA ALA A 104 -0.10 8.88 9.26
C ALA A 104 0.83 8.32 8.17
N VAL A 105 0.24 7.71 7.16
CA VAL A 105 0.94 7.08 6.03
C VAL A 105 0.25 7.44 4.73
N ASP A 106 1.03 7.84 3.74
CA ASP A 106 0.56 7.97 2.36
C ASP A 106 0.90 6.70 1.57
N MET A 107 -0.04 6.23 0.76
CA MET A 107 0.23 5.24 -0.29
C MET A 107 0.70 6.00 -1.52
N ILE A 108 1.95 5.76 -1.94
CA ILE A 108 2.61 6.56 -2.95
C ILE A 108 2.99 5.74 -4.19
N PRO A 109 2.82 6.29 -5.40
CA PRO A 109 3.32 5.66 -6.62
C PRO A 109 4.85 5.80 -6.73
N ARG A 110 5.45 5.04 -7.64
CA ARG A 110 6.90 5.02 -7.88
C ARG A 110 7.50 6.35 -8.36
N ASP A 111 6.67 7.21 -8.94
CA ASP A 111 7.03 8.54 -9.47
C ASP A 111 6.67 9.69 -8.52
N ALA A 112 6.29 9.39 -7.27
CA ALA A 112 6.01 10.39 -6.27
C ALA A 112 7.25 11.23 -5.92
N ASP A 113 7.03 12.44 -5.42
CA ASP A 113 8.07 13.25 -4.82
C ASP A 113 8.44 12.70 -3.43
N PHE A 114 9.48 11.88 -3.37
CA PHE A 114 9.97 11.25 -2.14
C PHE A 114 10.50 12.25 -1.11
N SER A 115 10.87 13.46 -1.53
CA SER A 115 11.43 14.47 -0.62
C SER A 115 10.46 14.96 0.46
N LYS A 116 9.17 14.66 0.32
CA LYS A 116 8.12 14.98 1.29
C LYS A 116 8.14 14.10 2.53
N TYR A 117 8.82 12.94 2.45
CA TYR A 117 8.78 11.91 3.49
C TYR A 117 10.09 11.83 4.24
N LYS A 118 10.04 11.31 5.47
CA LYS A 118 11.21 10.93 6.27
C LYS A 118 11.54 9.44 6.12
N LEU A 119 10.49 8.66 5.90
CA LEU A 119 10.59 7.20 5.74
C LEU A 119 9.81 6.77 4.49
N ILE A 120 10.47 6.02 3.63
CA ILE A 120 9.81 5.28 2.54
C ILE A 120 9.92 3.79 2.83
N VAL A 121 8.79 3.11 2.82
CA VAL A 121 8.72 1.66 2.90
C VAL A 121 8.32 1.14 1.53
N ALA A 122 9.14 0.29 0.94
CA ALA A 122 8.94 -0.32 -0.37
C ALA A 122 8.86 -1.85 -0.24
N PRO A 123 7.71 -2.39 0.21
CA PRO A 123 7.56 -3.82 0.40
C PRO A 123 7.62 -4.54 -0.94
N VAL A 124 8.44 -5.58 -1.03
CA VAL A 124 8.56 -6.41 -2.24
C VAL A 124 8.67 -5.54 -3.50
N LEU A 125 9.64 -4.64 -3.53
CA LEU A 125 9.93 -3.81 -4.72
C LEU A 125 10.56 -4.71 -5.81
N TYR A 126 9.77 -5.68 -6.28
CA TYR A 126 10.16 -6.74 -7.19
C TYR A 126 10.65 -6.18 -8.52
N MET A 127 9.86 -5.30 -9.11
CA MET A 127 10.18 -4.61 -10.35
C MET A 127 10.75 -3.21 -10.08
N VAL A 128 11.94 -2.95 -10.60
CA VAL A 128 12.59 -1.63 -10.49
C VAL A 128 12.59 -0.96 -11.85
N HIS A 129 11.75 0.06 -12.01
CA HIS A 129 11.69 0.87 -13.22
C HIS A 129 12.84 1.83 -13.33
N GLN A 130 13.07 2.29 -14.57
CA GLN A 130 14.05 3.35 -14.84
C GLN A 130 13.74 4.61 -13.99
N GLY A 131 14.78 5.19 -13.39
CA GLY A 131 14.66 6.39 -12.55
C GLY A 131 14.30 6.13 -11.08
N VAL A 132 13.72 4.97 -10.74
CA VAL A 132 13.34 4.65 -9.36
C VAL A 132 14.56 4.51 -8.46
N LYS A 133 15.62 3.84 -8.94
CA LYS A 133 16.88 3.72 -8.21
C LYS A 133 17.46 5.10 -7.86
N GLU A 134 17.57 5.96 -8.86
CA GLU A 134 18.15 7.29 -8.73
C GLU A 134 17.33 8.16 -7.74
N ALA A 135 16.02 8.06 -7.80
CA ALA A 135 15.11 8.75 -6.87
C ALA A 135 15.28 8.27 -5.42
N LEU A 136 15.37 6.96 -5.20
CA LEU A 136 15.60 6.37 -3.88
C LEU A 136 16.99 6.71 -3.35
N GLU A 137 18.03 6.67 -4.19
CA GLU A 137 19.38 7.10 -3.81
C GLU A 137 19.44 8.57 -3.41
N ALA A 138 18.78 9.46 -4.19
CA ALA A 138 18.70 10.87 -3.87
C ALA A 138 17.96 11.13 -2.56
N PHE A 139 16.90 10.37 -2.29
CA PHE A 139 16.16 10.42 -1.04
C PHE A 139 17.03 10.05 0.17
N VAL A 140 17.72 8.91 0.10
CA VAL A 140 18.60 8.44 1.18
C VAL A 140 19.79 9.37 1.39
N LYS A 141 20.42 9.87 0.31
CA LYS A 141 21.52 10.86 0.41
C LYS A 141 21.11 12.15 1.11
N LYS A 142 19.83 12.52 1.07
CA LYS A 142 19.28 13.69 1.79
C LYS A 142 18.90 13.40 3.25
N GLY A 143 19.15 12.18 3.73
CA GLY A 143 18.88 11.76 5.11
C GLY A 143 17.54 11.04 5.28
N GLY A 144 16.84 10.72 4.21
CA GLY A 144 15.65 9.87 4.24
C GLY A 144 16.00 8.41 4.58
N VAL A 145 15.06 7.72 5.20
CA VAL A 145 15.19 6.29 5.52
C VAL A 145 14.41 5.46 4.52
N LEU A 146 15.07 4.52 3.87
CA LEU A 146 14.43 3.52 3.00
C LEU A 146 14.38 2.17 3.72
N VAL A 147 13.20 1.58 3.77
CA VAL A 147 12.98 0.19 4.17
C VAL A 147 12.46 -0.58 2.98
N THR A 148 13.15 -1.63 2.62
CA THR A 148 12.72 -2.60 1.60
C THR A 148 12.68 -3.99 2.20
N SER A 149 12.02 -4.94 1.54
CA SER A 149 11.89 -6.30 2.02
C SER A 149 12.48 -7.31 1.04
N PHE A 150 12.36 -8.58 1.37
CA PHE A 150 12.69 -9.68 0.45
C PHE A 150 12.05 -9.49 -0.93
N MET A 151 12.54 -10.17 -1.94
CA MET A 151 12.06 -10.10 -3.33
C MET A 151 12.10 -8.68 -3.93
N SER A 152 12.99 -7.83 -3.46
CA SER A 152 13.20 -6.51 -4.06
C SER A 152 14.32 -6.54 -5.10
N GLY A 153 14.17 -5.74 -6.17
CA GLY A 153 15.15 -5.61 -7.24
C GLY A 153 15.41 -6.89 -8.03
N ILE A 154 14.35 -7.65 -8.31
CA ILE A 154 14.45 -8.93 -9.05
C ILE A 154 14.42 -8.70 -10.54
N VAL A 155 13.48 -7.88 -11.03
CA VAL A 155 13.28 -7.64 -12.47
C VAL A 155 13.29 -6.15 -12.82
N GLY A 156 13.60 -5.86 -14.07
CA GLY A 156 13.42 -4.54 -14.67
C GLY A 156 12.01 -4.34 -15.24
N GLU A 157 11.79 -3.19 -15.86
CA GLU A 157 10.48 -2.79 -16.41
C GLU A 157 9.93 -3.69 -17.51
N SER A 158 10.77 -4.53 -18.12
CA SER A 158 10.37 -5.55 -19.10
C SER A 158 10.15 -6.94 -18.48
N ASP A 159 10.06 -7.02 -17.15
CA ASP A 159 9.93 -8.26 -16.37
C ASP A 159 11.08 -9.26 -16.61
N ASN A 160 12.24 -8.77 -17.02
CA ASN A 160 13.45 -9.57 -17.16
C ASN A 160 14.29 -9.49 -15.89
N VAL A 161 14.78 -10.64 -15.42
CA VAL A 161 15.61 -10.75 -14.21
C VAL A 161 16.92 -9.99 -14.38
N TYR A 162 17.31 -9.23 -13.34
CA TYR A 162 18.64 -8.66 -13.25
C TYR A 162 19.69 -9.75 -13.02
N LEU A 163 20.69 -9.81 -13.89
CA LEU A 163 21.79 -10.75 -13.74
C LEU A 163 22.83 -10.23 -12.72
N GLY A 164 23.52 -11.17 -12.06
CA GLY A 164 24.60 -10.87 -11.13
C GLY A 164 24.17 -10.72 -9.65
N GLY A 165 23.01 -11.24 -9.30
CA GLY A 165 22.49 -11.28 -7.93
C GLY A 165 21.58 -10.10 -7.57
N TYR A 166 20.93 -10.23 -6.42
CA TYR A 166 19.88 -9.30 -5.97
C TYR A 166 20.40 -8.40 -4.83
N PRO A 167 19.73 -7.30 -4.55
CA PRO A 167 18.55 -6.71 -5.21
C PRO A 167 18.88 -5.91 -6.51
N GLY A 168 19.45 -6.52 -7.51
CA GLY A 168 19.71 -5.94 -8.84
C GLY A 168 20.33 -4.54 -8.78
N PRO A 169 19.62 -3.51 -9.30
CA PRO A 169 20.15 -2.14 -9.30
C PRO A 169 20.24 -1.49 -7.91
N LEU A 170 19.59 -2.07 -6.88
CA LEU A 170 19.54 -1.51 -5.53
C LEU A 170 20.66 -2.04 -4.61
N ARG A 171 21.57 -2.88 -5.10
CA ARG A 171 22.62 -3.51 -4.29
C ARG A 171 23.50 -2.50 -3.55
N ASP A 172 23.97 -1.48 -4.26
CA ASP A 172 24.84 -0.47 -3.66
C ASP A 172 24.08 0.39 -2.63
N LEU A 173 22.82 0.71 -2.92
CA LEU A 173 21.96 1.46 -2.00
C LEU A 173 21.65 0.68 -0.73
N ALA A 174 21.35 -0.62 -0.87
CA ALA A 174 21.03 -1.50 0.25
C ALA A 174 22.30 -2.01 0.99
N GLY A 175 23.45 -1.98 0.34
CA GLY A 175 24.71 -2.49 0.89
C GLY A 175 24.72 -4.01 1.08
N ILE A 176 23.91 -4.74 0.30
CA ILE A 176 23.80 -6.21 0.37
C ILE A 176 23.92 -6.83 -1.01
N TRP A 177 24.29 -8.09 -1.02
CA TRP A 177 24.29 -8.94 -2.20
C TRP A 177 23.65 -10.28 -1.84
N VAL A 178 22.64 -10.67 -2.60
CA VAL A 178 21.87 -11.91 -2.44
C VAL A 178 22.07 -12.75 -3.68
N GLU A 179 22.59 -13.94 -3.52
CA GLU A 179 22.87 -14.85 -4.62
C GLU A 179 21.71 -15.81 -4.90
N GLU A 180 20.93 -16.14 -3.88
CA GLU A 180 19.87 -17.13 -3.94
C GLU A 180 18.66 -16.72 -3.10
N ILE A 181 17.48 -17.14 -3.51
CA ILE A 181 16.23 -16.98 -2.77
C ILE A 181 15.67 -18.37 -2.54
N ASP A 182 15.47 -18.74 -1.27
CA ASP A 182 14.88 -19.99 -0.85
C ASP A 182 13.56 -19.73 -0.09
N ALA A 183 12.50 -20.41 -0.51
CA ALA A 183 11.20 -20.26 0.11
C ALA A 183 11.02 -21.25 1.25
N LEU A 184 10.69 -20.73 2.43
CA LEU A 184 10.38 -21.57 3.59
C LEU A 184 9.07 -22.33 3.39
N ALA A 185 9.06 -23.63 3.74
CA ALA A 185 7.81 -24.38 3.87
C ALA A 185 6.97 -23.80 5.03
N PRO A 186 5.64 -24.01 5.03
CA PRO A 186 4.74 -23.37 6.00
C PRO A 186 5.09 -23.60 7.49
N GLU A 187 5.70 -24.72 7.81
CA GLU A 187 6.14 -25.08 9.17
C GLU A 187 7.58 -24.68 9.49
N GLN A 188 8.35 -24.26 8.50
CA GLN A 188 9.71 -23.83 8.71
C GLN A 188 9.77 -22.41 9.26
N LYS A 189 10.82 -22.15 10.03
CA LYS A 189 11.09 -20.83 10.58
C LYS A 189 12.58 -20.54 10.38
N ASN A 190 12.88 -19.27 10.16
CA ASN A 190 14.22 -18.76 10.12
C ASN A 190 14.46 -17.80 11.28
N SER A 191 15.71 -17.68 11.71
CA SER A 191 16.12 -16.79 12.80
C SER A 191 17.02 -15.70 12.25
N VAL A 192 16.70 -14.46 12.62
CA VAL A 192 17.51 -13.29 12.32
C VAL A 192 18.10 -12.77 13.62
N LYS A 193 19.44 -12.80 13.72
CA LYS A 193 20.18 -12.32 14.88
C LYS A 193 20.90 -11.03 14.54
N PHE A 194 20.62 -9.99 15.29
CA PHE A 194 21.29 -8.70 15.17
C PHE A 194 22.61 -8.69 15.94
N LYS A 195 23.49 -7.75 15.58
CA LYS A 195 24.80 -7.60 16.23
C LYS A 195 24.73 -7.26 17.71
N ASP A 196 23.64 -6.62 18.15
CA ASP A 196 23.35 -6.31 19.55
C ASP A 196 22.83 -7.50 20.37
N GLY A 197 22.67 -8.67 19.73
CA GLY A 197 22.17 -9.89 20.34
C GLY A 197 20.66 -10.08 20.26
N THR A 198 19.91 -9.09 19.74
CA THR A 198 18.46 -9.22 19.51
C THR A 198 18.22 -10.31 18.46
N GLU A 199 17.25 -11.18 18.71
CA GLU A 199 16.88 -12.28 17.82
C GLU A 199 15.39 -12.25 17.49
N PHE A 200 15.07 -12.42 16.24
CA PHE A 200 13.70 -12.52 15.73
C PHE A 200 13.51 -13.82 14.96
N THR A 201 12.36 -14.42 15.12
CA THR A 201 11.95 -15.58 14.33
C THR A 201 11.09 -15.10 13.16
N SER A 202 11.52 -15.40 11.94
CA SER A 202 10.76 -15.18 10.73
C SER A 202 9.95 -16.44 10.38
N THR A 203 8.69 -16.25 10.04
CA THR A 203 7.79 -17.31 9.54
C THR A 203 7.49 -17.12 8.07
N MET A 204 8.16 -16.16 7.42
CA MET A 204 7.94 -15.84 6.03
C MET A 204 9.17 -16.11 5.19
N LEU A 205 8.90 -16.17 3.92
CA LEU A 205 9.86 -16.19 2.82
C LEU A 205 11.05 -15.26 3.07
N CYS A 206 12.21 -15.77 2.95
CA CYS A 206 13.46 -15.01 2.85
C CYS A 206 14.18 -15.41 1.59
#